data_643634e536d07cf20a49c7d0c3943cfd
#
_entry.id   643634e536d07cf20a49c7d0c3943cfd
#
_cell.length_a   1.000
_cell.length_b   1.000
_cell.length_c   1.000
_cell.angle_alpha   90.00
_cell.angle_beta   90.00
_cell.angle_gamma   90.00
#
_symmetry.space_group_name_H-M   'P 1'
#
loop_
_entity.id
_entity.type
_entity.pdbx_description
1 polymer ?
#
loop_
_entity_poly.entity_id
_entity_poly.type
_entity_poly.pdbx_seq_one_letter_code
_entity_poly.pdbx_strand_id
1 'polypeptide(L)'
;MAILLSNDDGVASEGLKALQETLASLDEVWVVAPDRDQSAVSHSLTLQRPLRIEQVGTRTFVVDGTPTDCVNLAVNGILRERPRLVVSGINRGANLGDDITYSGTVRLSDHGARKLLSDLRDANR
;
A
#
# COMPACT_ATOMS: atom_id res chain seq x y z
N MET A 1 -1.98 11.74 11.89
CA MET A 1 -1.12 11.42 10.74
C MET A 1 -1.62 10.14 10.10
N ALA A 2 -1.22 9.85 8.90
CA ALA A 2 -1.81 8.74 8.14
C ALA A 2 -0.77 7.69 7.75
N ILE A 3 -1.22 6.44 7.63
CA ILE A 3 -0.47 5.34 7.05
C ILE A 3 -1.06 5.07 5.68
N LEU A 4 -0.23 5.04 4.66
CA LEU A 4 -0.63 4.65 3.31
C LEU A 4 -0.31 3.17 3.10
N LEU A 5 -1.31 2.41 2.68
CA LEU A 5 -1.20 0.98 2.44
C LEU A 5 -1.50 0.67 0.97
N SER A 6 -0.63 -0.09 0.34
CA SER A 6 -0.81 -0.59 -1.02
C SER A 6 -0.29 -2.03 -1.12
N ASN A 7 -0.43 -2.65 -2.29
CA ASN A 7 0.12 -3.98 -2.57
C ASN A 7 0.22 -4.23 -4.07
N ASP A 8 0.77 -5.38 -4.48
CA ASP A 8 0.78 -5.83 -5.87
C ASP A 8 -0.35 -6.81 -6.19
N ASP A 9 -0.99 -7.40 -5.19
CA ASP A 9 -2.00 -8.47 -5.40
C ASP A 9 -3.39 -7.92 -5.71
N GLY A 10 -3.61 -6.65 -5.50
CA GLY A 10 -4.91 -6.01 -5.72
C GLY A 10 -5.68 -5.75 -4.45
N VAL A 11 -6.67 -4.86 -4.55
CA VAL A 11 -7.46 -4.37 -3.41
C VAL A 11 -8.27 -5.47 -2.71
N ALA A 12 -8.62 -6.54 -3.44
CA ALA A 12 -9.41 -7.66 -2.89
C ALA A 12 -8.58 -8.67 -2.11
N SER A 13 -7.26 -8.50 -2.05
CA SER A 13 -6.35 -9.41 -1.36
C SER A 13 -6.67 -9.54 0.13
N GLU A 14 -6.67 -10.77 0.63
CA GLU A 14 -6.88 -11.03 2.05
C GLU A 14 -5.74 -10.49 2.91
N GLY A 15 -4.52 -10.56 2.40
CA GLY A 15 -3.35 -10.02 3.09
C GLY A 15 -3.44 -8.51 3.29
N LEU A 16 -3.96 -7.80 2.30
CA LEU A 16 -4.16 -6.36 2.40
C LEU A 16 -5.20 -6.02 3.46
N LYS A 17 -6.31 -6.76 3.49
CA LYS A 17 -7.36 -6.55 4.48
C LYS A 17 -6.90 -6.82 5.90
N ALA A 18 -6.17 -7.90 6.10
CA ALA A 18 -5.62 -8.24 7.41
C ALA A 18 -4.66 -7.17 7.91
N LEU A 19 -3.81 -6.67 7.02
CA LEU A 19 -2.86 -5.62 7.35
C LEU A 19 -3.57 -4.30 7.64
N GLN A 20 -4.60 -3.97 6.88
CA GLN A 20 -5.42 -2.78 7.11
C GLN A 20 -6.06 -2.80 8.50
N GLU A 21 -6.67 -3.91 8.88
CA GLU A 21 -7.30 -4.06 10.19
C GLU A 21 -6.31 -3.90 11.33
N THR A 22 -5.13 -4.49 11.18
CA THR A 22 -4.11 -4.43 12.20
C THR A 22 -3.52 -3.02 12.33
N LEU A 23 -3.24 -2.36 11.21
CA LEU A 23 -2.68 -1.01 11.22
C LEU A 23 -3.70 0.05 11.68
N ALA A 24 -4.98 -0.22 11.51
CA ALA A 24 -6.03 0.70 11.94
C ALA A 24 -6.03 0.97 13.44
N SER A 25 -5.47 0.05 14.23
CA SER A 25 -5.31 0.26 15.67
C SER A 25 -4.18 1.22 16.03
N LEU A 26 -3.33 1.55 15.08
CA LEU A 26 -2.15 2.39 15.29
C LEU A 26 -2.36 3.83 14.80
N ASP A 27 -3.03 3.98 13.67
CA ASP A 27 -3.25 5.28 13.06
C ASP A 27 -4.33 5.19 11.98
N GLU A 28 -4.66 6.30 11.37
CA GLU A 28 -5.57 6.36 10.24
C GLU A 28 -4.93 5.71 9.02
N VAL A 29 -5.59 4.70 8.46
CA VAL A 29 -5.07 3.92 7.33
C VAL A 29 -5.81 4.30 6.05
N TRP A 30 -5.05 4.72 5.05
CA TRP A 30 -5.53 4.97 3.70
C TRP A 30 -5.05 3.85 2.80
N VAL A 31 -5.96 3.23 2.07
CA VAL A 31 -5.65 2.15 1.13
C VAL A 31 -5.79 2.69 -0.28
N VAL A 32 -4.72 2.61 -1.06
CA VAL A 32 -4.73 2.91 -2.48
C VAL A 32 -4.02 1.74 -3.17
N ALA A 33 -4.78 0.90 -3.84
CA ALA A 33 -4.27 -0.36 -4.36
C ALA A 33 -4.77 -0.62 -5.78
N PRO A 34 -4.06 -1.48 -6.54
CA PRO A 34 -4.50 -1.86 -7.88
C PRO A 34 -5.85 -2.58 -7.85
N ASP A 35 -6.59 -2.46 -8.94
CA ASP A 35 -7.88 -3.14 -9.12
C ASP A 35 -7.74 -4.64 -9.36
N ARG A 36 -6.54 -5.10 -9.69
CA ARG A 36 -6.24 -6.50 -10.01
C ARG A 36 -4.81 -6.84 -9.60
N ASP A 37 -4.48 -8.12 -9.69
CA ASP A 37 -3.12 -8.60 -9.45
C ASP A 37 -2.15 -7.99 -10.47
N GLN A 38 -1.14 -7.31 -9.98
CA GLN A 38 -0.10 -6.66 -10.78
C GLN A 38 1.28 -7.29 -10.55
N SER A 39 1.32 -8.46 -9.93
CA SER A 39 2.58 -9.12 -9.55
C SER A 39 3.49 -9.43 -10.74
N ALA A 40 2.91 -9.67 -11.91
CA ALA A 40 3.64 -10.04 -13.12
C ALA A 40 4.02 -8.85 -14.01
N VAL A 41 3.69 -7.63 -13.63
CA VAL A 41 3.94 -6.45 -14.45
C VAL A 41 5.05 -5.58 -13.87
N SER A 42 5.59 -4.69 -14.70
CA SER A 42 6.59 -3.71 -14.28
C SER A 42 5.99 -2.74 -13.26
N HIS A 43 6.78 -2.40 -12.24
CA HIS A 43 6.38 -1.43 -11.21
C HIS A 43 6.73 0.00 -11.60
N SER A 44 6.66 0.32 -12.88
CA SER A 44 6.90 1.68 -13.38
C SER A 44 5.62 2.52 -13.36
N LEU A 45 5.81 3.83 -13.41
CA LEU A 45 4.69 4.75 -13.56
C LEU A 45 4.05 4.59 -14.93
N THR A 46 2.73 4.67 -14.98
CA THR A 46 1.97 4.66 -16.21
C THR A 46 1.92 6.06 -16.78
N LEU A 47 2.58 6.27 -17.93
CA LEU A 47 2.69 7.58 -18.55
C LEU A 47 1.92 7.71 -19.87
N GLN A 48 1.38 6.60 -20.39
CA GLN A 48 0.83 6.52 -21.74
C GLN A 48 -0.69 6.57 -21.80
N ARG A 49 -1.35 6.55 -20.67
CA ARG A 49 -2.81 6.59 -20.61
C ARG A 49 -3.26 7.23 -19.29
N PRO A 50 -4.48 7.80 -19.25
CA PRO A 50 -5.04 8.25 -18.00
C PRO A 50 -5.33 7.07 -17.08
N LEU A 51 -5.17 7.30 -15.78
CA LEU A 51 -5.50 6.32 -14.76
C LEU A 51 -6.89 6.58 -14.21
N ARG A 52 -7.63 5.52 -13.95
CA ARG A 52 -8.94 5.61 -13.32
C ARG A 52 -8.80 5.33 -11.83
N ILE A 53 -9.36 6.22 -11.02
CA ILE A 53 -9.40 6.09 -9.57
C ILE A 53 -10.84 5.94 -9.15
N GLU A 54 -11.14 4.92 -8.35
CA GLU A 54 -12.47 4.71 -7.80
C GLU A 54 -12.39 4.65 -6.29
N GLN A 55 -13.19 5.45 -5.61
CA GLN A 55 -13.30 5.38 -4.16
C GLN A 55 -14.34 4.31 -3.79
N VAL A 56 -13.91 3.29 -3.08
CA VAL A 56 -14.75 2.15 -2.70
C VAL A 56 -15.03 2.10 -1.19
N GLY A 57 -14.47 3.01 -0.44
CA GLY A 57 -14.69 3.15 0.99
C GLY A 57 -14.26 4.53 1.45
N THR A 58 -14.41 4.84 2.72
CA THR A 58 -14.07 6.15 3.26
C THR A 58 -12.62 6.54 2.98
N ARG A 59 -11.71 5.58 3.14
CA ARG A 59 -10.27 5.77 2.91
C ARG A 59 -9.70 4.63 2.06
N THR A 60 -10.50 4.10 1.14
CA THR A 60 -10.08 3.00 0.27
C THR A 60 -10.33 3.38 -1.18
N PHE A 61 -9.28 3.38 -1.96
CA PHE A 61 -9.28 3.75 -3.37
C PHE A 61 -8.68 2.65 -4.22
N VAL A 62 -9.25 2.45 -5.39
CA VAL A 62 -8.80 1.44 -6.34
C VAL A 62 -8.32 2.15 -7.60
N VAL A 63 -7.18 1.73 -8.12
CA VAL A 63 -6.56 2.34 -9.29
C VAL A 63 -6.33 1.27 -10.35
N ASP A 64 -6.62 1.58 -11.60
CA ASP A 64 -6.32 0.69 -12.73
C ASP A 64 -4.89 0.84 -13.22
N GLY A 65 -3.95 0.76 -12.29
CA GLY A 65 -2.53 0.96 -12.56
C GLY A 65 -1.64 0.08 -11.71
N THR A 66 -0.36 0.38 -11.75
CA THR A 66 0.65 -0.35 -10.98
C THR A 66 0.65 0.07 -9.51
N PRO A 67 1.29 -0.70 -8.62
CA PRO A 67 1.49 -0.25 -7.24
C PRO A 67 2.21 1.10 -7.14
N THR A 68 3.17 1.35 -8.03
CA THR A 68 3.85 2.65 -8.10
C THR A 68 2.88 3.77 -8.46
N ASP A 69 1.97 3.53 -9.40
CA ASP A 69 0.91 4.49 -9.74
C ASP A 69 0.04 4.79 -8.51
N CYS A 70 -0.33 3.75 -7.76
CA CYS A 70 -1.15 3.90 -6.57
C CYS A 70 -0.49 4.79 -5.53
N VAL A 71 0.78 4.54 -5.22
CA VAL A 71 1.52 5.34 -4.25
C VAL A 71 1.69 6.77 -4.74
N ASN A 72 2.03 6.96 -6.01
CA ASN A 72 2.22 8.28 -6.59
C ASN A 72 0.93 9.12 -6.53
N LEU A 73 -0.20 8.53 -6.92
CA LEU A 73 -1.50 9.21 -6.86
C LEU A 73 -1.91 9.52 -5.43
N ALA A 74 -1.66 8.61 -4.51
CA ALA A 74 -1.99 8.81 -3.11
C ALA A 74 -1.22 9.98 -2.51
N VAL A 75 0.08 9.98 -2.69
CA VAL A 75 0.96 11.00 -2.09
C VAL A 75 0.74 12.38 -2.73
N ASN A 76 0.48 12.43 -4.02
CA ASN A 76 0.39 13.69 -4.76
C ASN A 76 -1.03 14.20 -4.99
N GLY A 77 -2.05 13.43 -4.68
CA GLY A 77 -3.42 13.84 -4.99
C GLY A 77 -4.49 13.42 -4.00
N ILE A 78 -4.48 12.19 -3.54
CA ILE A 78 -5.55 11.65 -2.69
C ILE A 78 -5.40 12.08 -1.24
N LEU A 79 -4.20 11.95 -0.68
CA LEU A 79 -3.93 12.32 0.69
C LEU A 79 -3.71 13.82 0.82
N ARG A 80 -4.28 14.41 1.85
CA ARG A 80 -4.14 15.85 2.13
C ARG A 80 -2.78 16.18 2.72
N GLU A 81 -2.23 15.26 3.48
CA GLU A 81 -0.91 15.42 4.09
C GLU A 81 -0.05 14.20 3.80
N ARG A 82 1.24 14.38 3.96
CA ARG A 82 2.19 13.31 3.72
C ARG A 82 1.96 12.17 4.70
N PRO A 83 1.89 10.90 4.24
CA PRO A 83 1.77 9.79 5.17
C PRO A 83 3.06 9.66 5.99
N ARG A 84 2.93 9.29 7.26
CA ARG A 84 4.10 9.04 8.11
C ARG A 84 4.78 7.71 7.75
N LEU A 85 4.05 6.83 7.10
CA LEU A 85 4.53 5.51 6.74
C LEU A 85 3.81 5.04 5.48
N VAL A 86 4.57 4.47 4.56
CA VAL A 86 4.03 3.80 3.38
C VAL A 86 4.35 2.32 3.52
N VAL A 87 3.31 1.50 3.53
CA VAL A 87 3.43 0.05 3.69
C VAL A 87 2.94 -0.61 2.40
N SER A 88 3.76 -1.46 1.81
CA SER A 88 3.40 -2.24 0.64
C SER A 88 3.44 -3.73 1.00
N GLY A 89 2.31 -4.39 0.94
CA GLY A 89 2.18 -5.82 1.26
C GLY A 89 0.74 -6.16 1.65
N ILE A 90 0.46 -7.34 2.13
CA ILE A 90 1.43 -8.43 2.37
C ILE A 90 1.65 -9.16 1.05
N ASN A 91 2.89 -9.32 0.63
CA ASN A 91 3.22 -9.99 -0.61
C ASN A 91 3.30 -11.50 -0.41
N ARG A 92 2.78 -12.26 -1.38
CA ARG A 92 2.93 -13.70 -1.39
C ARG A 92 4.31 -14.07 -1.92
N GLY A 93 5.04 -14.86 -1.15
CA GLY A 93 6.35 -15.37 -1.54
C GLY A 93 7.47 -14.35 -1.44
N ALA A 94 8.65 -14.73 -1.93
CA ALA A 94 9.81 -13.87 -1.95
C ALA A 94 9.69 -12.88 -3.09
N ASN A 95 9.20 -11.71 -2.83
CA ASN A 95 9.15 -10.66 -3.80
C ASN A 95 10.41 -9.81 -3.69
N LEU A 96 11.34 -10.07 -4.58
CA LEU A 96 12.59 -9.32 -4.69
C LEU A 96 12.45 -8.19 -5.71
N GLY A 97 11.24 -7.73 -5.92
CA GLY A 97 10.92 -6.75 -6.94
C GLY A 97 11.48 -5.37 -6.68
N ASP A 98 11.17 -4.48 -7.61
CA ASP A 98 11.66 -3.12 -7.65
C ASP A 98 11.30 -2.33 -6.40
N ASP A 99 12.21 -1.50 -5.97
CA ASP A 99 11.99 -0.65 -4.82
C ASP A 99 11.08 0.53 -5.18
N ILE A 100 10.05 0.73 -4.37
CA ILE A 100 9.29 1.97 -4.42
C ILE A 100 10.06 2.97 -3.57
N THR A 101 10.68 3.94 -4.23
CA THR A 101 11.55 4.90 -3.58
C THR A 101 10.78 6.09 -3.02
N TYR A 102 10.09 5.87 -1.92
CA TYR A 102 9.55 6.95 -1.10
C TYR A 102 10.15 6.86 0.29
N SER A 103 10.46 8.01 0.88
CA SER A 103 10.93 8.07 2.26
C SER A 103 9.89 7.44 3.19
N GLY A 104 10.29 6.48 4.00
CA GLY A 104 9.41 5.80 4.92
C GLY A 104 8.62 4.63 4.33
N THR A 105 8.95 4.20 3.11
CA THR A 105 8.30 3.03 2.50
C THR A 105 8.85 1.74 3.09
N VAL A 106 7.96 0.86 3.50
CA VAL A 106 8.29 -0.47 4.01
C VAL A 106 7.61 -1.52 3.14
N ARG A 107 8.39 -2.46 2.62
CA ARG A 107 7.89 -3.61 1.88
C ARG A 107 7.80 -4.81 2.82
N LEU A 108 6.68 -5.51 2.77
CA LEU A 108 6.41 -6.58 3.71
C LEU A 108 6.10 -7.90 3.01
N SER A 109 6.85 -8.95 3.40
CA SER A 109 6.43 -10.34 3.27
C SER A 109 5.62 -10.71 4.51
N ASP A 110 5.00 -11.90 4.53
CA ASP A 110 4.26 -12.38 5.71
C ASP A 110 5.11 -12.32 6.98
N HIS A 111 6.35 -12.79 6.91
CA HIS A 111 7.26 -12.79 8.06
C HIS A 111 7.65 -11.38 8.47
N GLY A 112 8.00 -10.54 7.50
CA GLY A 112 8.35 -9.15 7.76
C GLY A 112 7.18 -8.35 8.33
N ALA A 113 5.96 -8.62 7.86
CA ALA A 113 4.76 -7.97 8.36
C ALA A 113 4.53 -8.27 9.84
N ARG A 114 4.66 -9.52 10.25
CA ARG A 114 4.49 -9.91 11.65
C ARG A 114 5.48 -9.22 12.56
N LYS A 115 6.72 -9.15 12.14
CA LYS A 115 7.78 -8.49 12.89
C LYS A 115 7.52 -6.99 13.01
N LEU A 116 7.21 -6.33 11.89
CA LEU A 116 6.92 -4.90 11.90
C LEU A 116 5.73 -4.56 12.79
N LEU A 117 4.66 -5.35 12.73
CA LEU A 117 3.48 -5.12 13.55
C LEU A 117 3.80 -5.26 15.04
N SER A 118 4.62 -6.25 15.40
CA SER A 118 5.08 -6.41 16.77
C SER A 118 5.88 -5.18 17.22
N ASP A 119 6.83 -4.74 16.41
CA ASP A 119 7.68 -3.58 16.72
C ASP A 119 6.86 -2.29 16.86
N LEU A 120 5.89 -2.08 15.97
CA LEU A 120 5.03 -0.90 16.02
C LEU A 120 4.11 -0.90 17.23
N ARG A 121 3.59 -2.05 17.62
CA ARG A 121 2.78 -2.17 18.83
C ARG A 121 3.59 -1.86 20.07
N ASP A 122 4.81 -2.36 20.14
CA ASP A 122 5.70 -2.11 21.25
C ASP A 122 6.09 -0.63 21.35
N ALA A 123 6.34 0.02 20.23
CA ALA A 123 6.66 1.44 20.18
C ALA A 123 5.46 2.34 20.56
N ASN A 124 4.25 1.83 20.39
CA ASN A 124 3.02 2.61 20.63
C ASN A 124 2.41 2.38 22.03
N ARG A 125 3.08 1.62 22.87
CA ARG A 125 2.64 1.38 24.26
C ARG A 125 3.07 2.48 25.23
#